data_c8e2e9674cec100615b08c94302c0252
#
_entry.id   c8e2e9674cec100615b08c94302c0252
#
_cell.length_a   1.000
_cell.length_b   1.000
_cell.length_c   1.000
_cell.angle_alpha   90.00
_cell.angle_beta   90.00
_cell.angle_gamma   90.00
#
_symmetry.space_group_name_H-M   'P 1'
#
loop_
_entity.id
_entity.type
_entity.pdbx_description
1 polymer ?
#
loop_
_entity_poly.entity_id
_entity_poly.type
_entity_poly.pdbx_seq_one_letter_code
_entity_poly.pdbx_strand_id
1 'polypeptide(L)'
;MSKSPDPTRDELFAEPLKQPELFTFSEAVAGVFPDMINRSVPGYATVVAMTGVLAAQHARPDSTIYDLGCSWGASLLSAARKIDHPSCQLIGIDNSEAMLKRARLNFQEQLGDQRVVLRASDIMDIQLENASVVILNYTLQFVPIMHRETLLRRIRSAMLPGDVLILSEKLTLPDPQLNDYLIELHHNFKRQQGYSDLEIAQKRQALEDVLIPETRHQHVERLHQVGFSRCDIWFQCLNFASLIAIA
;
A
#
# COMPACT_ATOMS: atom_id res chain seq x y z
N MET A 1 26.50 -8.16 27.04
CA MET A 1 26.63 -6.98 26.16
C MET A 1 25.23 -6.67 25.61
N SER A 2 24.55 -5.66 26.15
CA SER A 2 23.28 -5.24 25.57
C SER A 2 23.59 -4.60 24.22
N LYS A 3 23.02 -5.15 23.13
CA LYS A 3 23.08 -4.49 21.82
C LYS A 3 22.35 -3.15 21.97
N SER A 4 22.97 -2.08 21.51
CA SER A 4 22.25 -0.80 21.35
C SER A 4 20.99 -1.06 20.53
N PRO A 5 19.83 -0.47 20.88
CA PRO A 5 18.60 -0.65 20.11
C PRO A 5 18.84 -0.21 18.68
N ASP A 6 18.38 -1.02 17.73
CA ASP A 6 18.41 -0.68 16.30
C ASP A 6 17.34 0.42 16.05
N PRO A 7 17.73 1.64 15.68
CA PRO A 7 16.79 2.74 15.54
C PRO A 7 15.82 2.57 14.34
N THR A 8 16.05 1.57 13.49
CA THR A 8 15.19 1.26 12.34
C THR A 8 14.17 0.14 12.64
N ARG A 9 14.29 -0.52 13.79
CA ARG A 9 13.40 -1.59 14.20
C ARG A 9 12.08 -1.03 14.73
N ASP A 10 10.97 -1.63 14.30
CA ASP A 10 9.63 -1.31 14.83
C ASP A 10 9.47 -1.87 16.25
N GLU A 11 9.59 -0.99 17.24
CA GLU A 11 9.36 -1.22 18.66
C GLU A 11 8.35 -0.21 19.23
N LEU A 12 7.55 0.44 18.36
CA LEU A 12 6.63 1.51 18.76
C LEU A 12 5.54 1.04 19.74
N PHE A 13 5.25 -0.24 19.73
CA PHE A 13 4.25 -0.86 20.61
C PHE A 13 4.86 -1.86 21.60
N ALA A 14 6.19 -1.82 21.83
CA ALA A 14 6.89 -2.77 22.69
C ALA A 14 6.58 -2.55 24.18
N GLU A 15 6.36 -1.30 24.59
CA GLU A 15 6.04 -0.95 25.97
C GLU A 15 4.53 -0.81 26.17
N PRO A 16 4.00 -1.13 27.39
CA PRO A 16 2.58 -0.98 27.68
C PRO A 16 2.11 0.48 27.53
N LEU A 17 1.14 0.72 26.68
CA LEU A 17 0.50 2.02 26.50
C LEU A 17 -0.75 2.10 27.40
N LYS A 18 -0.95 3.23 28.06
CA LYS A 18 -2.18 3.44 28.89
C LYS A 18 -3.44 3.41 28.04
N GLN A 19 -3.36 3.99 26.84
CA GLN A 19 -4.38 3.95 25.81
C GLN A 19 -3.66 4.11 24.45
N PRO A 20 -3.72 3.11 23.55
CA PRO A 20 -3.20 3.28 22.20
C PRO A 20 -3.95 4.42 21.49
N GLU A 21 -3.21 5.39 21.00
CA GLU A 21 -3.77 6.40 20.10
C GLU A 21 -4.12 5.77 18.75
N LEU A 22 -5.04 6.40 18.01
CA LEU A 22 -5.33 5.99 16.64
C LEU A 22 -4.06 6.03 15.80
N PHE A 23 -3.87 5.01 14.98
CA PHE A 23 -2.69 4.89 14.14
C PHE A 23 -2.60 6.04 13.14
N THR A 24 -1.46 6.71 13.13
CA THR A 24 -1.14 7.77 12.17
C THR A 24 0.24 7.54 11.55
N PHE A 25 0.43 7.95 10.31
CA PHE A 25 1.73 7.87 9.62
C PHE A 25 2.64 9.03 10.05
N SER A 26 2.98 9.05 11.35
CA SER A 26 3.81 10.07 12.01
C SER A 26 5.31 9.92 11.66
N GLU A 27 6.15 10.88 12.12
CA GLU A 27 7.62 10.77 12.01
C GLU A 27 8.17 9.52 12.70
N ALA A 28 7.61 9.11 13.84
CA ALA A 28 8.02 7.89 14.53
C ALA A 28 7.72 6.64 13.68
N VAL A 29 6.52 6.55 13.13
CA VAL A 29 6.13 5.47 12.20
C VAL A 29 6.98 5.52 10.94
N ALA A 30 7.19 6.68 10.34
CA ALA A 30 8.03 6.83 9.16
C ALA A 30 9.48 6.39 9.41
N GLY A 31 9.99 6.55 10.63
CA GLY A 31 11.35 6.11 10.99
C GLY A 31 11.57 4.58 10.89
N VAL A 32 10.55 3.79 11.20
CA VAL A 32 10.60 2.32 11.28
C VAL A 32 9.74 1.61 10.23
N PHE A 33 9.12 2.35 9.32
CA PHE A 33 8.11 1.84 8.39
C PHE A 33 8.58 0.64 7.55
N PRO A 34 9.81 0.59 6.99
CA PRO A 34 10.26 -0.56 6.22
C PRO A 34 10.31 -1.86 7.06
N ASP A 35 10.79 -1.79 8.30
CA ASP A 35 10.78 -2.94 9.21
C ASP A 35 9.35 -3.30 9.60
N MET A 36 8.55 -2.30 9.96
CA MET A 36 7.14 -2.46 10.33
C MET A 36 6.33 -3.18 9.26
N ILE A 37 6.41 -2.75 8.00
CA ILE A 37 5.57 -3.32 6.93
C ILE A 37 6.02 -4.72 6.54
N ASN A 38 7.33 -4.97 6.46
CA ASN A 38 7.88 -6.29 6.13
C ASN A 38 7.55 -7.34 7.20
N ARG A 39 7.56 -6.95 8.47
CA ARG A 39 7.22 -7.83 9.60
C ARG A 39 5.71 -7.98 9.83
N SER A 40 4.88 -7.10 9.24
CA SER A 40 3.42 -7.10 9.45
C SER A 40 2.63 -7.62 8.26
N VAL A 41 3.15 -7.51 7.03
CA VAL A 41 2.42 -7.89 5.81
C VAL A 41 3.11 -9.07 5.13
N PRO A 42 2.54 -10.27 5.20
CA PRO A 42 3.13 -11.45 4.58
C PRO A 42 3.19 -11.29 3.05
N GLY A 43 4.38 -11.51 2.49
CA GLY A 43 4.63 -11.38 1.06
C GLY A 43 4.81 -9.95 0.54
N TYR A 44 4.95 -8.93 1.40
CA TYR A 44 5.10 -7.53 0.99
C TYR A 44 6.20 -7.32 -0.05
N ALA A 45 7.39 -7.87 0.17
CA ALA A 45 8.50 -7.74 -0.76
C ALA A 45 8.17 -8.31 -2.16
N THR A 46 7.44 -9.43 -2.22
CA THR A 46 6.96 -10.02 -3.48
C THR A 46 5.97 -9.11 -4.18
N VAL A 47 5.02 -8.54 -3.44
CA VAL A 47 4.04 -7.59 -3.98
C VAL A 47 4.75 -6.38 -4.58
N VAL A 48 5.67 -5.75 -3.85
CA VAL A 48 6.45 -4.60 -4.33
C VAL A 48 7.26 -4.94 -5.59
N ALA A 49 7.96 -6.07 -5.60
CA ALA A 49 8.76 -6.49 -6.75
C ALA A 49 7.90 -6.73 -8.00
N MET A 50 6.76 -7.40 -7.86
CA MET A 50 5.84 -7.70 -8.96
C MET A 50 5.01 -6.50 -9.38
N THR A 51 4.68 -5.57 -8.48
CA THR A 51 4.08 -4.28 -8.84
C THR A 51 4.97 -3.54 -9.86
N GLY A 52 6.29 -3.54 -9.65
CA GLY A 52 7.20 -2.94 -10.63
C GLY A 52 7.22 -3.65 -11.98
N VAL A 53 7.09 -4.98 -12.01
CA VAL A 53 7.00 -5.75 -13.27
C VAL A 53 5.70 -5.43 -14.00
N LEU A 54 4.57 -5.47 -13.30
CA LEU A 54 3.26 -5.15 -13.87
C LEU A 54 3.21 -3.70 -14.38
N ALA A 55 3.74 -2.76 -13.60
CA ALA A 55 3.81 -1.36 -14.01
C ALA A 55 4.64 -1.18 -15.28
N ALA A 56 5.79 -1.83 -15.40
CA ALA A 56 6.62 -1.75 -16.61
C ALA A 56 5.94 -2.36 -17.84
N GLN A 57 5.18 -3.44 -17.67
CA GLN A 57 4.45 -4.10 -18.75
C GLN A 57 3.33 -3.22 -19.34
N HIS A 58 2.70 -2.37 -18.52
CA HIS A 58 1.56 -1.54 -18.89
C HIS A 58 1.90 -0.05 -19.04
N ALA A 59 3.14 0.35 -18.73
CA ALA A 59 3.60 1.71 -18.97
C ALA A 59 3.51 2.07 -20.45
N ARG A 60 2.98 3.26 -20.76
CA ARG A 60 2.90 3.78 -22.13
C ARG A 60 3.78 5.03 -22.27
N PRO A 61 4.34 5.30 -23.46
CA PRO A 61 4.96 6.60 -23.74
C PRO A 61 4.00 7.76 -23.41
N ASP A 62 4.55 8.84 -22.88
CA ASP A 62 3.83 10.08 -22.54
C ASP A 62 2.66 9.92 -21.54
N SER A 63 2.58 8.77 -20.85
CA SER A 63 1.59 8.51 -19.81
C SER A 63 2.14 8.77 -18.41
N THR A 64 1.27 8.66 -17.43
CA THR A 64 1.62 8.78 -16.00
C THR A 64 1.35 7.49 -15.25
N ILE A 65 2.28 7.12 -14.38
CA ILE A 65 2.11 6.10 -13.36
C ILE A 65 1.92 6.80 -12.03
N TYR A 66 0.82 6.50 -11.36
CA TYR A 66 0.50 7.03 -10.04
C TYR A 66 0.66 5.95 -8.97
N ASP A 67 1.31 6.30 -7.86
CA ASP A 67 1.33 5.51 -6.62
C ASP A 67 0.61 6.32 -5.54
N LEU A 68 -0.63 5.92 -5.22
CA LEU A 68 -1.54 6.61 -4.31
C LEU A 68 -1.40 6.03 -2.90
N GLY A 69 -0.92 6.83 -1.96
CA GLY A 69 -0.44 6.38 -0.66
C GLY A 69 0.94 5.75 -0.77
N CYS A 70 1.86 6.46 -1.43
CA CYS A 70 3.16 5.89 -1.81
C CYS A 70 4.11 5.63 -0.63
N SER A 71 3.84 6.18 0.55
CA SER A 71 4.68 6.04 1.75
C SER A 71 6.17 6.34 1.45
N TRP A 72 7.07 5.40 1.72
CA TRP A 72 8.49 5.49 1.38
C TRP A 72 8.80 5.31 -0.12
N GLY A 73 7.78 5.11 -0.95
CA GLY A 73 7.92 4.98 -2.39
C GLY A 73 8.41 3.61 -2.89
N ALA A 74 8.29 2.55 -2.10
CA ALA A 74 8.83 1.23 -2.46
C ALA A 74 8.27 0.69 -3.78
N SER A 75 6.94 0.77 -3.98
CA SER A 75 6.28 0.32 -5.21
C SER A 75 6.68 1.17 -6.40
N LEU A 76 6.68 2.49 -6.24
CA LEU A 76 7.07 3.42 -7.29
C LEU A 76 8.55 3.29 -7.67
N LEU A 77 9.44 3.05 -6.69
CA LEU A 77 10.86 2.77 -6.92
C LEU A 77 11.03 1.47 -7.72
N SER A 78 10.29 0.42 -7.37
CA SER A 78 10.30 -0.84 -8.11
C SER A 78 9.85 -0.66 -9.56
N ALA A 79 8.84 0.18 -9.80
CA ALA A 79 8.38 0.56 -11.14
C ALA A 79 9.45 1.38 -11.88
N ALA A 80 9.98 2.42 -11.26
CA ALA A 80 10.97 3.32 -11.86
C ALA A 80 12.23 2.61 -12.38
N ARG A 81 12.65 1.54 -11.70
CA ARG A 81 13.81 0.73 -12.11
C ARG A 81 13.56 -0.16 -13.32
N LYS A 82 12.30 -0.40 -13.70
CA LYS A 82 11.93 -1.37 -14.74
C LYS A 82 11.32 -0.71 -15.98
N ILE A 83 10.90 0.54 -15.87
CA ILE A 83 10.24 1.26 -16.95
C ILE A 83 11.29 1.90 -17.84
N ASP A 84 11.34 1.49 -19.11
CA ASP A 84 12.30 2.00 -20.11
C ASP A 84 11.76 3.18 -20.93
N HIS A 85 10.51 3.63 -20.70
CA HIS A 85 9.93 4.77 -21.38
C HIS A 85 10.33 6.10 -20.72
N PRO A 86 11.24 6.89 -21.32
CA PRO A 86 11.75 8.11 -20.67
C PRO A 86 10.70 9.22 -20.56
N SER A 87 9.68 9.23 -21.42
CA SER A 87 8.57 10.19 -21.39
C SER A 87 7.45 9.81 -20.41
N CYS A 88 7.48 8.60 -19.83
CA CYS A 88 6.52 8.18 -18.84
C CYS A 88 6.82 8.88 -17.51
N GLN A 89 5.84 9.58 -16.95
CA GLN A 89 5.96 10.26 -15.67
C GLN A 89 5.64 9.29 -14.52
N LEU A 90 6.35 9.43 -13.40
CA LEU A 90 6.08 8.68 -12.17
C LEU A 90 5.74 9.65 -11.05
N ILE A 91 4.54 9.52 -10.48
CA ILE A 91 4.03 10.44 -9.47
C ILE A 91 3.62 9.63 -8.23
N GLY A 92 4.29 9.90 -7.11
CA GLY A 92 3.92 9.39 -5.79
C GLY A 92 3.14 10.43 -5.00
N ILE A 93 2.07 10.00 -4.37
CA ILE A 93 1.19 10.87 -3.58
C ILE A 93 1.00 10.26 -2.20
N ASP A 94 1.21 11.06 -1.18
CA ASP A 94 0.94 10.69 0.21
C ASP A 94 0.55 11.94 1.01
N ASN A 95 -0.30 11.79 2.01
CA ASN A 95 -0.68 12.90 2.88
C ASN A 95 0.27 13.07 4.07
N SER A 96 1.19 12.11 4.30
CA SER A 96 2.21 12.20 5.34
C SER A 96 3.51 12.81 4.80
N GLU A 97 3.79 14.04 5.16
CA GLU A 97 5.07 14.67 4.83
C GLU A 97 6.28 13.93 5.44
N ALA A 98 6.08 13.26 6.60
CA ALA A 98 7.09 12.42 7.21
C ALA A 98 7.48 11.24 6.31
N MET A 99 6.49 10.57 5.69
CA MET A 99 6.71 9.52 4.71
C MET A 99 7.40 10.05 3.45
N LEU A 100 6.90 11.15 2.90
CA LEU A 100 7.47 11.75 1.69
C LEU A 100 8.91 12.24 1.86
N LYS A 101 9.27 12.73 3.03
CA LYS A 101 10.66 13.08 3.36
C LYS A 101 11.58 11.87 3.24
N ARG A 102 11.15 10.71 3.74
CA ARG A 102 11.89 9.45 3.60
C ARG A 102 11.90 8.95 2.16
N ALA A 103 10.79 9.07 1.44
CA ALA A 103 10.71 8.72 0.03
C ALA A 103 11.69 9.55 -0.81
N ARG A 104 11.78 10.87 -0.61
CA ARG A 104 12.76 11.74 -1.32
C ARG A 104 14.19 11.24 -1.13
N LEU A 105 14.59 10.94 0.11
CA LEU A 105 15.93 10.41 0.40
C LEU A 105 16.17 9.07 -0.30
N ASN A 106 15.17 8.16 -0.25
CA ASN A 106 15.26 6.85 -0.88
C ASN A 106 15.38 6.97 -2.41
N PHE A 107 14.61 7.85 -3.05
CA PHE A 107 14.72 8.06 -4.49
C PHE A 107 16.04 8.71 -4.89
N GLN A 108 16.49 9.72 -4.16
CA GLN A 108 17.78 10.38 -4.39
C GLN A 108 18.94 9.38 -4.32
N GLU A 109 18.95 8.52 -3.31
CA GLU A 109 19.98 7.51 -3.11
C GLU A 109 19.97 6.43 -4.22
N GLN A 110 18.79 6.03 -4.68
CA GLN A 110 18.60 4.85 -5.51
C GLN A 110 18.50 5.13 -7.02
N LEU A 111 18.08 6.33 -7.43
CA LEU A 111 17.81 6.69 -8.83
C LEU A 111 18.47 8.01 -9.26
N GLY A 112 18.95 8.85 -8.31
CA GLY A 112 19.22 10.26 -8.62
C GLY A 112 17.92 11.05 -8.88
N ASP A 113 18.00 12.38 -9.01
CA ASP A 113 16.87 13.30 -8.74
C ASP A 113 15.77 13.42 -9.81
N GLN A 114 15.78 12.73 -10.94
CA GLN A 114 15.12 13.32 -12.11
C GLN A 114 13.84 12.65 -12.61
N ARG A 115 13.41 11.49 -12.06
CA ARG A 115 12.35 10.69 -12.68
C ARG A 115 11.03 10.62 -11.91
N VAL A 116 11.04 10.92 -10.63
CA VAL A 116 9.89 10.76 -9.75
C VAL A 116 9.47 12.08 -9.16
N VAL A 117 8.18 12.40 -9.28
CA VAL A 117 7.56 13.56 -8.64
C VAL A 117 6.80 13.10 -7.39
N LEU A 118 7.10 13.68 -6.23
CA LEU A 118 6.38 13.41 -4.99
C LEU A 118 5.50 14.60 -4.61
N ARG A 119 4.23 14.32 -4.30
CA ARG A 119 3.23 15.35 -3.93
C ARG A 119 2.64 15.04 -2.57
N ALA A 120 2.68 16.04 -1.66
CA ALA A 120 1.97 16.00 -0.39
C ALA A 120 0.51 16.40 -0.63
N SER A 121 -0.39 15.43 -0.64
CA SER A 121 -1.82 15.66 -0.86
C SER A 121 -2.65 14.48 -0.38
N ASP A 122 -3.90 14.74 -0.02
CA ASP A 122 -4.89 13.66 0.10
C ASP A 122 -5.18 13.10 -1.30
N ILE A 123 -5.23 11.77 -1.41
CA ILE A 123 -5.55 11.07 -2.67
C ILE A 123 -6.97 11.38 -3.15
N MET A 124 -7.84 11.85 -2.27
CA MET A 124 -9.19 12.31 -2.63
C MET A 124 -9.21 13.69 -3.32
N ASP A 125 -8.15 14.49 -3.20
CA ASP A 125 -8.13 15.86 -3.73
C ASP A 125 -7.33 16.01 -5.03
N ILE A 126 -6.62 14.96 -5.45
CA ILE A 126 -5.78 15.02 -6.65
C ILE A 126 -6.58 14.84 -7.94
N GLN A 127 -6.13 15.50 -8.98
CA GLN A 127 -6.55 15.24 -10.36
C GLN A 127 -5.63 14.22 -11.00
N LEU A 128 -6.20 13.16 -11.56
CA LEU A 128 -5.48 12.12 -12.30
C LEU A 128 -5.70 12.33 -13.79
N GLU A 129 -4.65 12.25 -14.58
CA GLU A 129 -4.70 12.42 -16.04
C GLU A 129 -3.80 11.40 -16.72
N ASN A 130 -4.26 10.86 -17.85
CA ASN A 130 -3.52 9.96 -18.73
C ASN A 130 -2.76 8.84 -17.96
N ALA A 131 -3.44 8.20 -17.01
CA ALA A 131 -2.87 7.18 -16.17
C ALA A 131 -2.79 5.85 -16.92
N SER A 132 -1.57 5.36 -17.19
CA SER A 132 -1.39 3.99 -17.71
C SER A 132 -1.39 2.95 -16.61
N VAL A 133 -0.90 3.31 -15.44
CA VAL A 133 -0.91 2.46 -14.24
C VAL A 133 -1.26 3.31 -13.03
N VAL A 134 -2.14 2.79 -12.20
CA VAL A 134 -2.37 3.32 -10.84
C VAL A 134 -2.08 2.23 -9.84
N ILE A 135 -1.33 2.56 -8.80
CA ILE A 135 -0.97 1.66 -7.71
C ILE A 135 -1.69 2.12 -6.44
N LEU A 136 -2.39 1.21 -5.79
CA LEU A 136 -3.01 1.35 -4.47
C LEU A 136 -2.56 0.16 -3.60
N ASN A 137 -1.32 0.18 -3.14
CA ASN A 137 -0.80 -0.91 -2.32
C ASN A 137 -1.03 -0.62 -0.83
N TYR A 138 -2.01 -1.31 -0.23
CA TYR A 138 -2.40 -1.21 1.18
C TYR A 138 -2.86 0.20 1.57
N THR A 139 -3.55 0.88 0.66
CA THR A 139 -3.98 2.27 0.82
C THR A 139 -5.50 2.41 0.90
N LEU A 140 -6.26 1.74 0.03
CA LEU A 140 -7.72 1.89 -0.05
C LEU A 140 -8.41 1.51 1.27
N GLN A 141 -7.85 0.58 2.04
CA GLN A 141 -8.34 0.15 3.35
C GLN A 141 -8.37 1.29 4.41
N PHE A 142 -7.62 2.38 4.20
CA PHE A 142 -7.62 3.58 5.03
C PHE A 142 -8.58 4.67 4.54
N VAL A 143 -9.14 4.51 3.34
CA VAL A 143 -10.17 5.41 2.82
C VAL A 143 -11.51 5.00 3.41
N PRO A 144 -12.32 5.94 3.93
CA PRO A 144 -13.68 5.65 4.40
C PRO A 144 -14.49 4.92 3.31
N ILE A 145 -15.26 3.89 3.68
CA ILE A 145 -15.95 3.00 2.75
C ILE A 145 -16.82 3.80 1.75
N MET A 146 -17.51 4.82 2.25
CA MET A 146 -18.38 5.69 1.45
C MET A 146 -17.64 6.47 0.33
N HIS A 147 -16.32 6.63 0.42
CA HIS A 147 -15.52 7.37 -0.55
C HIS A 147 -14.74 6.47 -1.52
N ARG A 148 -14.64 5.16 -1.25
CA ARG A 148 -13.85 4.22 -2.06
C ARG A 148 -14.31 4.13 -3.50
N GLU A 149 -15.62 4.07 -3.72
CA GLU A 149 -16.20 4.04 -5.07
C GLU A 149 -15.89 5.33 -5.85
N THR A 150 -16.03 6.48 -5.21
CA THR A 150 -15.70 7.78 -5.83
C THR A 150 -14.24 7.85 -6.25
N LEU A 151 -13.31 7.43 -5.39
CA LEU A 151 -11.89 7.37 -5.73
C LEU A 151 -11.64 6.44 -6.93
N LEU A 152 -12.14 5.22 -6.87
CA LEU A 152 -11.95 4.24 -7.95
C LEU A 152 -12.59 4.69 -9.28
N ARG A 153 -13.72 5.37 -9.26
CA ARG A 153 -14.35 5.97 -10.45
C ARG A 153 -13.46 7.05 -11.06
N ARG A 154 -12.85 7.91 -10.25
CA ARG A 154 -11.90 8.93 -10.72
C ARG A 154 -10.65 8.29 -11.32
N ILE A 155 -10.11 7.25 -10.69
CA ILE A 155 -9.00 6.48 -11.23
C ILE A 155 -9.37 5.92 -12.60
N ARG A 156 -10.50 5.21 -12.70
CA ARG A 156 -10.95 4.61 -13.95
C ARG A 156 -11.15 5.65 -15.07
N SER A 157 -11.66 6.84 -14.73
CA SER A 157 -11.89 7.92 -15.70
C SER A 157 -10.60 8.53 -16.26
N ALA A 158 -9.49 8.38 -15.58
CA ALA A 158 -8.18 8.87 -16.02
C ALA A 158 -7.42 7.86 -16.90
N MET A 159 -7.98 6.66 -17.12
CA MET A 159 -7.36 5.53 -17.79
C MET A 159 -7.97 5.27 -19.17
N LEU A 160 -7.15 4.85 -20.11
CA LEU A 160 -7.57 4.34 -21.40
C LEU A 160 -7.88 2.83 -21.32
N PRO A 161 -8.65 2.28 -22.28
CA PRO A 161 -8.86 0.83 -22.34
C PRO A 161 -7.51 0.07 -22.42
N GLY A 162 -7.34 -0.92 -21.52
CA GLY A 162 -6.11 -1.71 -21.41
C GLY A 162 -5.12 -1.21 -20.36
N ASP A 163 -5.30 -0.01 -19.80
CA ASP A 163 -4.53 0.47 -18.65
C ASP A 163 -4.90 -0.30 -17.38
N VAL A 164 -4.06 -0.28 -16.34
CA VAL A 164 -4.25 -1.14 -15.18
C VAL A 164 -4.23 -0.42 -13.84
N LEU A 165 -5.10 -0.85 -12.95
CA LEU A 165 -5.04 -0.59 -11.52
C LEU A 165 -4.44 -1.82 -10.83
N ILE A 166 -3.43 -1.61 -9.99
CA ILE A 166 -2.86 -2.60 -9.08
C ILE A 166 -3.36 -2.24 -7.68
N LEU A 167 -4.15 -3.13 -7.07
CA LEU A 167 -4.78 -2.92 -5.78
C LEU A 167 -4.38 -4.02 -4.81
N SER A 168 -3.69 -3.68 -3.72
CA SER A 168 -3.34 -4.64 -2.68
C SER A 168 -3.97 -4.25 -1.36
N GLU A 169 -4.65 -5.21 -0.69
CA GLU A 169 -5.43 -4.94 0.51
C GLU A 169 -5.37 -6.11 1.50
N LYS A 170 -5.58 -5.81 2.77
CA LYS A 170 -5.98 -6.80 3.74
C LYS A 170 -7.46 -7.13 3.54
N LEU A 171 -7.78 -8.42 3.48
CA LEU A 171 -9.14 -8.89 3.29
C LEU A 171 -9.76 -9.37 4.61
N THR A 172 -11.08 -9.29 4.69
CA THR A 172 -11.90 -10.08 5.61
C THR A 172 -12.63 -11.18 4.84
N LEU A 173 -13.00 -12.27 5.52
CA LEU A 173 -13.72 -13.37 4.89
C LEU A 173 -15.19 -13.38 5.36
N PRO A 174 -16.13 -13.82 4.48
CA PRO A 174 -17.54 -13.92 4.86
C PRO A 174 -17.83 -14.96 5.93
N ASP A 175 -17.06 -16.05 5.96
CA ASP A 175 -17.17 -17.09 6.99
C ASP A 175 -16.41 -16.62 8.25
N PRO A 176 -17.10 -16.42 9.40
CA PRO A 176 -16.47 -15.90 10.60
C PRO A 176 -15.39 -16.84 11.18
N GLN A 177 -15.60 -18.16 11.14
CA GLN A 177 -14.64 -19.13 11.70
C GLN A 177 -13.36 -19.16 10.87
N LEU A 178 -13.48 -19.14 9.55
CA LEU A 178 -12.32 -19.09 8.66
C LEU A 178 -11.62 -17.73 8.75
N ASN A 179 -12.37 -16.65 8.91
CA ASN A 179 -11.81 -15.31 9.13
C ASN A 179 -10.96 -15.26 10.41
N ASP A 180 -11.50 -15.75 11.53
CA ASP A 180 -10.79 -15.81 12.80
C ASP A 180 -9.54 -16.70 12.72
N TYR A 181 -9.63 -17.82 12.01
CA TYR A 181 -8.49 -18.70 11.75
C TYR A 181 -7.36 -17.99 10.99
N LEU A 182 -7.69 -17.24 9.93
CA LEU A 182 -6.68 -16.46 9.19
C LEU A 182 -6.12 -15.29 9.99
N ILE A 183 -6.91 -14.68 10.87
CA ILE A 183 -6.42 -13.66 11.79
C ILE A 183 -5.38 -14.26 12.73
N GLU A 184 -5.65 -15.45 13.30
CA GLU A 184 -4.70 -16.11 14.20
C GLU A 184 -3.43 -16.56 13.46
N LEU A 185 -3.54 -17.07 12.24
CA LEU A 185 -2.37 -17.38 11.39
C LEU A 185 -1.53 -16.13 11.11
N HIS A 186 -2.17 -14.97 10.89
CA HIS A 186 -1.47 -13.71 10.72
C HIS A 186 -0.78 -13.25 12.02
N HIS A 187 -1.40 -13.45 13.19
CA HIS A 187 -0.74 -13.21 14.48
C HIS A 187 0.47 -14.13 14.66
N ASN A 188 0.36 -15.41 14.31
CA ASN A 188 1.49 -16.35 14.34
C ASN A 188 2.62 -15.92 13.40
N PHE A 189 2.30 -15.44 12.20
CA PHE A 189 3.30 -14.86 11.30
C PHE A 189 4.04 -13.68 11.98
N LYS A 190 3.32 -12.74 12.61
CA LYS A 190 3.95 -11.61 13.32
C LYS A 190 4.85 -12.06 14.48
N ARG A 191 4.41 -13.08 15.27
CA ARG A 191 5.25 -13.67 16.34
C ARG A 191 6.56 -14.23 15.77
N GLN A 192 6.49 -14.93 14.65
CA GLN A 192 7.68 -15.45 13.96
C GLN A 192 8.60 -14.33 13.44
N GLN A 193 8.03 -13.16 13.11
CA GLN A 193 8.79 -11.97 12.77
C GLN A 193 9.32 -11.20 14.00
N GLY A 194 9.12 -11.74 15.22
CA GLY A 194 9.69 -11.22 16.46
C GLY A 194 8.84 -10.15 17.16
N TYR A 195 7.54 -10.01 16.83
CA TYR A 195 6.60 -9.23 17.65
C TYR A 195 6.11 -10.03 18.85
N SER A 196 6.01 -9.39 19.99
CA SER A 196 5.35 -9.91 21.18
C SER A 196 3.82 -9.85 21.05
N ASP A 197 3.11 -10.60 21.89
CA ASP A 197 1.64 -10.54 21.94
C ASP A 197 1.12 -9.15 22.35
N LEU A 198 1.88 -8.44 23.21
CA LEU A 198 1.56 -7.06 23.58
C LEU A 198 1.62 -6.12 22.38
N GLU A 199 2.69 -6.15 21.58
CA GLU A 199 2.84 -5.34 20.38
C GLU A 199 1.72 -5.63 19.36
N ILE A 200 1.38 -6.90 19.18
CA ILE A 200 0.31 -7.33 18.28
C ILE A 200 -1.04 -6.78 18.74
N ALA A 201 -1.34 -6.89 20.04
CA ALA A 201 -2.59 -6.42 20.61
C ALA A 201 -2.72 -4.90 20.55
N GLN A 202 -1.70 -4.15 20.97
CA GLN A 202 -1.69 -2.68 20.95
C GLN A 202 -1.79 -2.12 19.52
N LYS A 203 -1.03 -2.69 18.59
CA LYS A 203 -1.09 -2.28 17.17
C LYS A 203 -2.45 -2.60 16.53
N ARG A 204 -3.06 -3.74 16.89
CA ARG A 204 -4.41 -4.09 16.45
C ARG A 204 -5.42 -3.05 16.94
N GLN A 205 -5.38 -2.70 18.22
CA GLN A 205 -6.27 -1.69 18.79
C GLN A 205 -6.08 -0.32 18.13
N ALA A 206 -4.85 0.13 17.88
CA ALA A 206 -4.58 1.39 17.20
C ALA A 206 -5.12 1.44 15.76
N LEU A 207 -5.23 0.29 15.08
CA LEU A 207 -5.69 0.17 13.69
C LEU A 207 -7.18 -0.13 13.55
N GLU A 208 -7.90 -0.48 14.62
CA GLU A 208 -9.25 -1.04 14.58
C GLU A 208 -10.25 -0.13 13.83
N ASP A 209 -10.19 1.18 14.11
CA ASP A 209 -11.08 2.17 13.49
C ASP A 209 -10.45 2.90 12.29
N VAL A 210 -9.22 2.56 11.93
CA VAL A 210 -8.45 3.25 10.89
C VAL A 210 -8.30 2.40 9.63
N LEU A 211 -8.04 1.10 9.81
CA LEU A 211 -7.89 0.13 8.74
C LEU A 211 -9.13 -0.74 8.66
N ILE A 212 -9.98 -0.50 7.67
CA ILE A 212 -11.25 -1.22 7.50
C ILE A 212 -11.13 -2.17 6.31
N PRO A 213 -10.90 -3.48 6.54
CA PRO A 213 -10.80 -4.46 5.47
C PRO A 213 -12.19 -4.79 4.91
N GLU A 214 -12.22 -5.15 3.63
CA GLU A 214 -13.41 -5.64 2.94
C GLU A 214 -13.16 -7.04 2.36
N THR A 215 -14.21 -7.70 1.91
CA THR A 215 -14.09 -9.01 1.27
C THR A 215 -13.59 -8.88 -0.17
N ARG A 216 -13.00 -9.96 -0.71
CA ARG A 216 -12.66 -10.04 -2.14
C ARG A 216 -13.87 -9.69 -3.02
N HIS A 217 -15.05 -10.19 -2.67
CA HIS A 217 -16.26 -9.96 -3.46
C HIS A 217 -16.61 -8.46 -3.54
N GLN A 218 -16.55 -7.74 -2.41
CA GLN A 218 -16.82 -6.29 -2.38
C GLN A 218 -15.81 -5.50 -3.23
N HIS A 219 -14.53 -5.87 -3.20
CA HIS A 219 -13.53 -5.23 -4.06
C HIS A 219 -13.80 -5.48 -5.55
N VAL A 220 -14.02 -6.74 -5.94
CA VAL A 220 -14.28 -7.13 -7.34
C VAL A 220 -15.56 -6.49 -7.86
N GLU A 221 -16.65 -6.55 -7.08
CA GLU A 221 -17.94 -5.93 -7.45
C GLU A 221 -17.79 -4.42 -7.66
N ARG A 222 -17.14 -3.72 -6.73
CA ARG A 222 -16.92 -2.27 -6.84
C ARG A 222 -16.07 -1.92 -8.05
N LEU A 223 -15.02 -2.68 -8.35
CA LEU A 223 -14.19 -2.46 -9.54
C LEU A 223 -15.01 -2.59 -10.84
N HIS A 224 -15.87 -3.60 -10.94
CA HIS A 224 -16.77 -3.73 -12.08
C HIS A 224 -17.79 -2.59 -12.15
N GLN A 225 -18.40 -2.18 -11.03
CA GLN A 225 -19.37 -1.09 -10.95
C GLN A 225 -18.79 0.25 -11.41
N VAL A 226 -17.51 0.50 -11.17
CA VAL A 226 -16.85 1.74 -11.65
C VAL A 226 -16.30 1.63 -13.08
N GLY A 227 -16.44 0.47 -13.74
CA GLY A 227 -16.17 0.31 -15.17
C GLY A 227 -14.84 -0.36 -15.52
N PHE A 228 -14.17 -1.06 -14.59
CA PHE A 228 -13.09 -1.96 -14.97
C PHE A 228 -13.66 -3.20 -15.67
N SER A 229 -13.09 -3.55 -16.82
CA SER A 229 -13.61 -4.62 -17.67
C SER A 229 -13.29 -6.02 -17.13
N ARG A 230 -12.16 -6.16 -16.47
CA ARG A 230 -11.64 -7.41 -15.89
C ARG A 230 -10.90 -7.12 -14.60
N CYS A 231 -11.06 -7.99 -13.61
CA CYS A 231 -10.25 -7.96 -12.40
C CYS A 231 -10.15 -9.34 -11.78
N ASP A 232 -8.97 -9.66 -11.24
CA ASP A 232 -8.76 -10.87 -10.45
C ASP A 232 -7.55 -10.71 -9.53
N ILE A 233 -7.41 -11.66 -8.59
CA ILE A 233 -6.25 -11.77 -7.70
C ILE A 233 -5.09 -12.39 -8.49
N TRP A 234 -3.94 -11.71 -8.45
CA TRP A 234 -2.68 -12.24 -8.98
C TRP A 234 -1.73 -12.73 -7.89
N PHE A 235 -1.94 -12.28 -6.63
CA PHE A 235 -1.18 -12.74 -5.46
C PHE A 235 -2.07 -12.74 -4.22
N GLN A 236 -1.92 -13.78 -3.37
CA GLN A 236 -2.55 -13.82 -2.05
C GLN A 236 -1.64 -14.57 -1.07
N CYS A 237 -1.49 -14.03 0.13
CA CYS A 237 -0.89 -14.70 1.27
C CYS A 237 -1.72 -14.42 2.52
N LEU A 238 -2.23 -15.49 3.14
CA LEU A 238 -3.22 -15.40 4.23
C LEU A 238 -4.42 -14.52 3.80
N ASN A 239 -4.72 -13.50 4.60
CA ASN A 239 -5.75 -12.51 4.34
C ASN A 239 -5.21 -11.20 3.71
N PHE A 240 -4.09 -11.26 3.01
CA PHE A 240 -3.57 -10.16 2.20
C PHE A 240 -3.58 -10.57 0.74
N ALA A 241 -4.22 -9.77 -0.09
CA ALA A 241 -4.35 -10.05 -1.52
C ALA A 241 -3.98 -8.85 -2.37
N SER A 242 -3.49 -9.13 -3.57
CA SER A 242 -3.22 -8.14 -4.61
C SER A 242 -4.02 -8.48 -5.86
N LEU A 243 -4.80 -7.52 -6.31
CA LEU A 243 -5.65 -7.60 -7.49
C LEU A 243 -5.03 -6.78 -8.63
N ILE A 244 -5.30 -7.21 -9.85
CA ILE A 244 -5.13 -6.40 -11.05
C ILE A 244 -6.50 -6.12 -11.64
N ALA A 245 -6.77 -4.87 -12.03
CA ALA A 245 -8.00 -4.51 -12.73
C ALA A 245 -7.66 -3.78 -14.03
N ILE A 246 -8.28 -4.20 -15.13
CA ILE A 246 -8.03 -3.69 -16.48
C ILE A 246 -9.16 -2.70 -16.84
N ALA A 247 -8.76 -1.50 -17.27
CA ALA A 247 -9.66 -0.41 -17.65
C ALA A 247 -10.44 -0.68 -18.95
#